data_33994797b915b8f385d4085dffc458b6
#
_entry.id   33994797b915b8f385d4085dffc458b6
#
_cell.length_a   1.000
_cell.length_b   1.000
_cell.length_c   1.000
_cell.angle_alpha   90.00
_cell.angle_beta   90.00
_cell.angle_gamma   90.00
#
_symmetry.space_group_name_H-M   'P 1'
#
loop_
_entity.id
_entity.type
_entity.pdbx_description
1 polymer ?
#
loop_
_entity_poly.entity_id
_entity_poly.type
_entity_poly.pdbx_seq_one_letter_code
_entity_poly.pdbx_strand_id
1 'polypeptide(L)'
;MAFGGIGELDDATLAKLFAVNATAPIVMLRESAALIADGGFFVNISGVVATQPVAGMAAYSASKAAAWAAMSSVARELRRRQIDVIDAQPPHTETGLASRAIAGVAPKMPVGLTPDAVAARIVAAIVAGERDLPVEAFAS
;
A
#
# COMPACT_ATOMS: atom_id res chain seq x y z
N MET A 1 -11.04 0.05 2.63
CA MET A 1 -10.68 0.83 3.84
C MET A 1 -11.84 0.84 4.82
N ALA A 2 -11.60 1.29 6.06
CA ALA A 2 -12.63 1.50 7.07
C ALA A 2 -12.32 2.78 7.85
N PHE A 3 -13.37 3.45 8.32
CA PHE A 3 -13.32 4.68 9.10
C PHE A 3 -14.09 4.48 10.41
N GLY A 4 -13.74 5.21 11.46
CA GLY A 4 -14.41 5.20 12.76
C GLY A 4 -13.42 5.14 13.92
N GLY A 5 -13.93 5.33 15.13
CA GLY A 5 -13.15 5.21 16.36
C GLY A 5 -12.76 3.76 16.64
N ILE A 6 -11.69 3.55 17.39
CA ILE A 6 -11.21 2.20 17.71
C ILE A 6 -12.25 1.35 18.45
N GLY A 7 -13.11 1.97 19.25
CA GLY A 7 -14.18 1.27 19.98
C GLY A 7 -15.37 0.84 19.10
N GLU A 8 -15.44 1.32 17.86
CA GLU A 8 -16.49 0.95 16.90
C GLU A 8 -16.05 -0.15 15.93
N LEU A 9 -14.78 -0.55 16.00
CA LEU A 9 -14.20 -1.55 15.13
C LEU A 9 -14.62 -2.95 15.57
N ASP A 10 -15.35 -3.66 14.71
CA ASP A 10 -15.68 -5.06 14.91
C ASP A 10 -14.59 -6.01 14.38
N ASP A 11 -14.57 -7.24 14.91
CA ASP A 11 -13.57 -8.26 14.55
C ASP A 11 -13.65 -8.67 13.08
N ALA A 12 -14.84 -8.69 12.48
CA ALA A 12 -15.02 -9.07 11.08
C ALA A 12 -14.42 -8.01 10.14
N THR A 13 -14.62 -6.74 10.43
CA THR A 13 -13.99 -5.63 9.71
C THR A 13 -12.47 -5.67 9.85
N LEU A 14 -11.97 -5.89 11.07
CA LEU A 14 -10.53 -6.02 11.32
C LEU A 14 -9.94 -7.18 10.51
N ALA A 15 -10.52 -8.37 10.59
CA ALA A 15 -10.07 -9.54 9.85
C ALA A 15 -10.07 -9.31 8.34
N LYS A 16 -11.11 -8.68 7.80
CA LYS A 16 -11.24 -8.37 6.38
C LYS A 16 -10.17 -7.37 5.90
N LEU A 17 -9.88 -6.34 6.69
CA LEU A 17 -8.81 -5.39 6.37
C LEU A 17 -7.45 -6.08 6.30
N PHE A 18 -7.11 -6.91 7.29
CA PHE A 18 -5.84 -7.62 7.30
C PHE A 18 -5.76 -8.68 6.20
N ALA A 19 -6.83 -9.42 5.94
CA ALA A 19 -6.86 -10.41 4.86
C ALA A 19 -6.53 -9.78 3.50
N VAL A 20 -7.13 -8.63 3.18
CA VAL A 20 -6.98 -7.98 1.87
C VAL A 20 -5.72 -7.12 1.78
N ASN A 21 -5.42 -6.34 2.82
CA ASN A 21 -4.34 -5.33 2.74
C ASN A 21 -2.98 -5.82 3.24
N ALA A 22 -2.94 -6.90 4.03
CA ALA A 22 -1.70 -7.45 4.57
C ALA A 22 -1.46 -8.88 4.07
N THR A 23 -2.36 -9.81 4.38
CA THR A 23 -2.14 -11.22 4.07
C THR A 23 -2.06 -11.46 2.56
N ALA A 24 -3.00 -10.92 1.78
CA ALA A 24 -3.02 -11.13 0.33
C ALA A 24 -1.73 -10.63 -0.37
N PRO A 25 -1.25 -9.38 -0.18
CA PRO A 25 -0.02 -8.93 -0.84
C PRO A 25 1.22 -9.71 -0.37
N ILE A 26 1.30 -10.14 0.90
CA ILE A 26 2.40 -10.99 1.39
C ILE A 26 2.38 -12.34 0.71
N VAL A 27 1.21 -12.98 0.60
CA VAL A 27 1.06 -14.26 -0.09
C VAL A 27 1.37 -14.11 -1.58
N MET A 28 0.89 -13.05 -2.23
CA MET A 28 1.20 -12.78 -3.64
C MET A 28 2.71 -12.65 -3.86
N LEU A 29 3.41 -11.90 -3.02
CA LEU A 29 4.87 -11.77 -3.11
C LEU A 29 5.56 -13.11 -2.88
N ARG A 30 5.16 -13.88 -1.87
CA ARG A 30 5.70 -15.22 -1.58
C ARG A 30 5.60 -16.14 -2.80
N GLU A 31 4.41 -16.23 -3.39
CA GLU A 31 4.17 -17.13 -4.54
C GLU A 31 4.86 -16.64 -5.82
N SER A 32 4.95 -15.32 -6.00
CA SER A 32 5.58 -14.75 -7.20
C SER A 32 7.12 -14.68 -7.10
N ALA A 33 7.69 -14.66 -5.91
CA ALA A 33 9.14 -14.47 -5.72
C ALA A 33 10.00 -15.53 -6.45
N ALA A 34 9.50 -16.77 -6.55
CA ALA A 34 10.18 -17.83 -7.30
C ALA A 34 10.00 -17.70 -8.82
N LEU A 35 8.97 -16.99 -9.28
CA LEU A 35 8.61 -16.85 -10.69
C LEU A 35 9.21 -15.59 -11.32
N ILE A 36 9.51 -14.57 -10.52
CA ILE A 36 10.14 -13.34 -11.00
C ILE A 36 11.56 -13.65 -11.45
N ALA A 37 11.91 -13.28 -12.67
CA ALA A 37 13.26 -13.41 -13.20
C ALA A 37 14.24 -12.55 -12.40
N ASP A 38 15.51 -12.93 -12.37
CA ASP A 38 16.56 -12.09 -11.79
C ASP A 38 16.62 -10.75 -12.53
N GLY A 39 16.74 -9.66 -11.79
CA GLY A 39 16.62 -8.30 -12.32
C GLY A 39 15.17 -7.82 -12.53
N GLY A 40 14.17 -8.62 -12.16
CA GLY A 40 12.75 -8.24 -12.23
C GLY A 40 12.30 -7.39 -11.04
N PHE A 41 11.00 -7.16 -10.93
CA PHE A 41 10.45 -6.34 -9.87
C PHE A 41 9.06 -6.82 -9.39
N PHE A 42 8.71 -6.42 -8.17
CA PHE A 42 7.38 -6.54 -7.58
C PHE A 42 6.97 -5.18 -7.02
N VAL A 43 5.75 -4.74 -7.30
CA VAL A 43 5.24 -3.46 -6.78
C VAL A 43 4.07 -3.72 -5.85
N ASN A 44 4.14 -3.15 -4.66
CA ASN A 44 3.03 -3.05 -3.71
C ASN A 44 2.61 -1.58 -3.56
N ILE A 45 1.34 -1.34 -3.33
CA ILE A 45 0.79 -0.01 -3.06
C ILE A 45 0.21 0.00 -1.64
N SER A 46 1.04 0.41 -0.69
CA SER A 46 0.59 0.53 0.71
C SER A 46 -0.18 1.84 0.95
N GLY A 47 0.25 2.92 0.30
CA GLY A 47 -0.28 4.27 0.51
C GLY A 47 0.33 4.95 1.74
N VAL A 48 0.20 6.27 1.79
CA VAL A 48 0.77 7.11 2.85
C VAL A 48 0.39 6.68 4.28
N VAL A 49 -0.79 6.12 4.46
CA VAL A 49 -1.29 5.69 5.78
C VAL A 49 -0.50 4.53 6.41
N ALA A 50 0.35 3.86 5.63
CA ALA A 50 1.24 2.80 6.13
C ALA A 50 2.35 3.37 7.04
N THR A 51 2.82 4.58 6.75
CA THR A 51 3.92 5.26 7.48
C THR A 51 3.45 6.52 8.21
N GLN A 52 2.32 7.09 7.81
CA GLN A 52 1.69 8.26 8.45
C GLN A 52 0.24 7.90 8.85
N PRO A 53 0.05 7.18 9.97
CA PRO A 53 -1.28 6.73 10.38
C PRO A 53 -2.20 7.90 10.73
N VAL A 54 -3.49 7.75 10.40
CA VAL A 54 -4.51 8.78 10.56
C VAL A 54 -5.52 8.38 11.63
N ALA A 55 -5.92 9.33 12.48
CA ALA A 55 -6.98 9.13 13.46
C ALA A 55 -8.28 8.67 12.77
N GLY A 56 -9.00 7.73 13.38
CA GLY A 56 -10.19 7.14 12.79
C GLY A 56 -9.93 6.11 11.68
N MET A 57 -8.66 5.74 11.45
CA MET A 57 -8.27 4.73 10.46
C MET A 57 -7.28 3.70 11.04
N ALA A 58 -7.31 3.44 12.33
CA ALA A 58 -6.30 2.64 13.03
C ALA A 58 -6.08 1.26 12.39
N ALA A 59 -7.15 0.48 12.21
CA ALA A 59 -7.04 -0.86 11.63
C ALA A 59 -6.61 -0.83 10.15
N TYR A 60 -7.09 0.14 9.37
CA TYR A 60 -6.69 0.30 7.99
C TYR A 60 -5.20 0.67 7.88
N SER A 61 -4.74 1.65 8.65
CA SER A 61 -3.33 2.04 8.70
C SER A 61 -2.44 0.87 9.14
N ALA A 62 -2.84 0.15 10.20
CA ALA A 62 -2.10 -1.02 10.67
C ALA A 62 -2.00 -2.12 9.60
N SER A 63 -3.10 -2.40 8.87
CA SER A 63 -3.08 -3.40 7.81
C SER A 63 -2.16 -3.02 6.63
N LYS A 64 -2.10 -1.73 6.29
CA LYS A 64 -1.19 -1.20 5.26
C LYS A 64 0.27 -1.18 5.73
N ALA A 65 0.50 -0.82 6.99
CA ALA A 65 1.83 -0.87 7.61
C ALA A 65 2.40 -2.29 7.67
N ALA A 66 1.55 -3.30 7.92
CA ALA A 66 1.97 -4.70 7.91
C ALA A 66 2.48 -5.14 6.52
N ALA A 67 1.80 -4.77 5.44
CA ALA A 67 2.26 -5.04 4.09
C ALA A 67 3.58 -4.30 3.78
N TRP A 68 3.64 -3.01 4.09
CA TRP A 68 4.86 -2.20 3.92
C TRP A 68 6.07 -2.82 4.63
N ALA A 69 5.93 -3.23 5.88
CA ALA A 69 7.00 -3.85 6.65
C ALA A 69 7.48 -5.17 6.02
N ALA A 70 6.53 -6.00 5.54
CA ALA A 70 6.84 -7.23 4.84
C ALA A 70 7.61 -6.97 3.54
N MET A 71 7.14 -6.03 2.70
CA MET A 71 7.82 -5.65 1.45
C MET A 71 9.25 -5.16 1.72
N SER A 72 9.44 -4.32 2.74
CA SER A 72 10.75 -3.81 3.15
C SER A 72 11.71 -4.92 3.61
N SER A 73 11.20 -5.96 4.26
CA SER A 73 11.98 -7.12 4.66
C SER A 73 12.40 -7.96 3.45
N VAL A 74 11.44 -8.35 2.62
CA VAL A 74 11.66 -9.22 1.45
C VAL A 74 12.54 -8.54 0.40
N ALA A 75 12.48 -7.22 0.26
CA ALA A 75 13.40 -6.46 -0.60
C ALA A 75 14.87 -6.74 -0.28
N ARG A 76 15.19 -6.94 1.00
CA ARG A 76 16.57 -7.28 1.45
C ARG A 76 16.93 -8.73 1.13
N GLU A 77 15.96 -9.65 1.25
CA GLU A 77 16.14 -11.08 0.96
C GLU A 77 16.40 -11.32 -0.53
N LEU A 78 15.65 -10.63 -1.40
CA LEU A 78 15.72 -10.80 -2.86
C LEU A 78 16.87 -10.00 -3.52
N ARG A 79 17.62 -9.22 -2.76
CA ARG A 79 18.73 -8.38 -3.28
C ARG A 79 19.76 -9.17 -4.09
N ARG A 80 20.08 -10.41 -3.68
CA ARG A 80 21.07 -11.25 -4.38
C ARG A 80 20.62 -11.64 -5.78
N ARG A 81 19.31 -11.71 -6.02
CA ARG A 81 18.69 -11.96 -7.31
C ARG A 81 18.44 -10.66 -8.10
N GLN A 82 18.85 -9.52 -7.56
CA GLN A 82 18.59 -8.20 -8.14
C GLN A 82 17.10 -7.93 -8.40
N ILE A 83 16.20 -8.57 -7.63
CA ILE A 83 14.77 -8.33 -7.70
C ILE A 83 14.42 -7.13 -6.84
N ASP A 84 13.81 -6.12 -7.45
CA ASP A 84 13.36 -4.93 -6.76
C ASP A 84 11.94 -5.13 -6.22
N VAL A 85 11.78 -5.00 -4.90
CA VAL A 85 10.47 -4.94 -4.25
C VAL A 85 10.21 -3.48 -3.91
N ILE A 86 9.30 -2.87 -4.67
CA ILE A 86 8.97 -1.45 -4.59
C ILE A 86 7.68 -1.29 -3.80
N ASP A 87 7.69 -0.46 -2.76
CA ASP A 87 6.47 -0.09 -2.05
C ASP A 87 6.12 1.36 -2.34
N ALA A 88 4.99 1.58 -3.00
CA ALA A 88 4.49 2.90 -3.33
C ALA A 88 3.53 3.41 -2.24
N GLN A 89 3.76 4.64 -1.78
CA GLN A 89 3.00 5.29 -0.72
C GLN A 89 2.29 6.56 -1.23
N PRO A 90 1.44 6.45 -2.27
CA PRO A 90 0.73 7.62 -2.77
C PRO A 90 -0.16 8.22 -1.67
N PRO A 91 -0.38 9.55 -1.72
CA PRO A 91 -1.37 10.23 -0.90
C PRO A 91 -2.79 9.84 -1.33
N HIS A 92 -3.80 10.54 -0.82
CA HIS A 92 -5.17 10.35 -1.28
C HIS A 92 -5.26 10.42 -2.80
N THR A 93 -5.89 9.39 -3.38
CA THR A 93 -6.02 9.23 -4.84
C THR A 93 -7.49 8.99 -5.17
N GLU A 94 -8.02 9.68 -6.18
CA GLU A 94 -9.44 9.70 -6.55
C GLU A 94 -9.89 8.41 -7.27
N THR A 95 -9.72 7.27 -6.59
CA THR A 95 -10.12 5.94 -7.10
C THR A 95 -11.55 5.55 -6.72
N GLY A 96 -12.25 6.38 -5.93
CA GLY A 96 -13.53 6.05 -5.32
C GLY A 96 -13.42 5.03 -4.17
N LEU A 97 -12.21 4.70 -3.71
CA LEU A 97 -12.01 3.75 -2.62
C LEU A 97 -12.60 4.25 -1.30
N ALA A 98 -12.52 5.54 -1.02
CA ALA A 98 -13.04 6.14 0.19
C ALA A 98 -14.58 6.06 0.27
N SER A 99 -15.27 6.24 -0.85
CA SER A 99 -16.74 6.13 -0.91
C SER A 99 -17.26 4.68 -0.83
N ARG A 100 -16.36 3.69 -0.93
CA ARG A 100 -16.64 2.25 -0.83
C ARG A 100 -16.02 1.63 0.42
N ALA A 101 -15.97 2.39 1.52
CA ALA A 101 -15.49 1.87 2.79
C ALA A 101 -16.33 0.68 3.25
N ILE A 102 -15.68 -0.32 3.87
CA ILE A 102 -16.38 -1.51 4.39
C ILE A 102 -16.98 -1.26 5.78
N ALA A 103 -16.58 -0.20 6.45
CA ALA A 103 -17.15 0.29 7.71
C ALA A 103 -16.92 1.79 7.85
N GLY A 104 -17.84 2.46 8.51
CA GLY A 104 -17.81 3.90 8.75
C GLY A 104 -18.00 4.75 7.49
N VAL A 105 -17.86 6.04 7.65
CA VAL A 105 -18.01 7.03 6.57
C VAL A 105 -16.73 7.85 6.46
N ALA A 106 -16.26 8.04 5.23
CA ALA A 106 -15.09 8.86 4.97
C ALA A 106 -15.32 10.30 5.44
N PRO A 107 -14.37 10.91 6.16
CA PRO A 107 -14.43 12.35 6.41
C PRO A 107 -14.29 13.11 5.09
N LYS A 108 -14.62 14.40 5.10
CA LYS A 108 -14.35 15.27 3.96
C LYS A 108 -12.84 15.36 3.76
N MET A 109 -12.35 14.90 2.64
CA MET A 109 -10.94 14.94 2.27
C MET A 109 -10.68 16.01 1.22
N PRO A 110 -9.48 16.59 1.16
CA PRO A 110 -9.05 17.38 0.02
C PRO A 110 -9.11 16.56 -1.27
N VAL A 111 -9.20 17.24 -2.41
CA VAL A 111 -9.06 16.59 -3.72
C VAL A 111 -7.69 15.95 -3.81
N GLY A 112 -7.67 14.66 -4.13
CA GLY A 112 -6.46 13.85 -4.22
C GLY A 112 -5.84 13.85 -5.62
N LEU A 113 -4.81 13.04 -5.79
CA LEU A 113 -4.22 12.80 -7.10
C LEU A 113 -5.16 11.99 -7.99
N THR A 114 -5.02 12.14 -9.30
CA THR A 114 -5.71 11.25 -10.23
C THR A 114 -5.05 9.87 -10.25
N PRO A 115 -5.81 8.79 -10.48
CA PRO A 115 -5.25 7.45 -10.64
C PRO A 115 -4.17 7.38 -11.73
N ASP A 116 -4.37 8.10 -12.83
CA ASP A 116 -3.42 8.13 -13.94
C ASP A 116 -2.08 8.78 -13.55
N ALA A 117 -2.11 9.88 -12.78
CA ALA A 117 -0.90 10.51 -12.29
C ALA A 117 -0.10 9.58 -11.37
N VAL A 118 -0.79 8.88 -10.46
CA VAL A 118 -0.14 7.90 -9.57
C VAL A 118 0.43 6.73 -10.37
N ALA A 119 -0.31 6.18 -11.32
CA ALA A 119 0.15 5.10 -12.17
C ALA A 119 1.37 5.51 -13.01
N ALA A 120 1.32 6.69 -13.65
CA ALA A 120 2.43 7.21 -14.44
C ALA A 120 3.70 7.38 -13.58
N ARG A 121 3.57 7.88 -12.34
CA ARG A 121 4.70 8.04 -11.43
C ARG A 121 5.32 6.70 -11.04
N ILE A 122 4.49 5.68 -10.75
CA ILE A 122 4.97 4.34 -10.42
C ILE A 122 5.71 3.72 -11.62
N VAL A 123 5.15 3.84 -12.83
CA VAL A 123 5.80 3.34 -14.05
C VAL A 123 7.14 4.04 -14.30
N ALA A 124 7.20 5.36 -14.11
CA ALA A 124 8.45 6.12 -14.24
C ALA A 124 9.52 5.63 -13.25
N ALA A 125 9.12 5.33 -12.01
CA ALA A 125 10.02 4.80 -10.99
C ALA A 125 10.58 3.42 -11.38
N ILE A 126 9.73 2.52 -11.88
CA ILE A 126 10.18 1.21 -12.36
C ILE A 126 11.23 1.36 -13.47
N VAL A 127 10.97 2.22 -14.44
CA VAL A 127 11.90 2.47 -15.56
C VAL A 127 13.21 3.09 -15.09
N ALA A 128 13.16 3.96 -14.08
CA ALA A 128 14.33 4.60 -13.49
C ALA A 128 15.09 3.72 -12.49
N GLY A 129 14.55 2.56 -12.12
CA GLY A 129 15.15 1.67 -11.09
C GLY A 129 15.05 2.23 -9.68
N GLU A 130 14.07 3.07 -9.41
CA GLU A 130 13.80 3.57 -8.05
C GLU A 130 13.23 2.44 -7.19
N ARG A 131 13.68 2.33 -5.95
CA ARG A 131 13.32 1.23 -5.04
C ARG A 131 12.40 1.64 -3.90
N ASP A 132 12.21 2.92 -3.70
CA ASP A 132 11.38 3.48 -2.63
C ASP A 132 10.57 4.64 -3.19
N LEU A 133 9.27 4.62 -2.93
CA LEU A 133 8.32 5.62 -3.40
C LEU A 133 7.50 6.16 -2.22
N PRO A 134 8.15 6.88 -1.30
CA PRO A 134 7.46 7.52 -0.20
C PRO A 134 6.48 8.59 -0.72
N VAL A 135 5.64 9.14 0.15
CA VAL A 135 4.61 10.12 -0.25
C VAL A 135 5.21 11.34 -0.95
N GLU A 136 6.41 11.78 -0.58
CA GLU A 136 7.12 12.90 -1.17
C GLU A 136 7.46 12.65 -2.66
N ALA A 137 7.61 11.40 -3.06
CA ALA A 137 7.85 11.03 -4.45
C ALA A 137 6.65 11.32 -5.38
N PHE A 138 5.47 11.57 -4.81
CA PHE A 138 4.23 11.91 -5.52
C PHE A 138 3.89 13.41 -5.44
N ALA A 139 4.71 14.22 -4.78
CA ALA A 139 4.57 15.67 -4.81
C ALA A 139 4.98 16.18 -6.20
N SER A 140 4.07 16.86 -6.88
CA SER A 140 4.30 17.50 -8.17
C SER A 140 4.78 18.94 -7.99
#